data_4de3bb725ca7ad1a5a4339262b4770a7
#
_entry.id   4de3bb725ca7ad1a5a4339262b4770a7
#
_cell.length_a   1.000
_cell.length_b   1.000
_cell.length_c   1.000
_cell.angle_alpha   90.00
_cell.angle_beta   90.00
_cell.angle_gamma   90.00
#
_symmetry.space_group_name_H-M   'P 1'
#
loop_
_entity.id
_entity.type
_entity.pdbx_description
1 polymer ?
#
loop_
_entity_poly.entity_id
_entity_poly.type
_entity_poly.pdbx_seq_one_letter_code
_entity_poly.pdbx_strand_id
1 'polypeptide(L)'
;MSQDDVDFAVVAYREEGEWQVSSLPAEVGNDIDEFLSALRPWPSDSGVLGLVSVDEDFFVLARVQGEHVRVLLSDATAVDEWPIASGVADLLDVPDPDDEDDPQPAGDLEIVSDLGMSAMDLAVLLDDGELYPDEMLSDIARRIGFGDQFEQLIR
;
A
#
# COMPACT_ATOMS: atom_id res chain seq x y z
N MET A 1 8.96 -15.95 9.02
CA MET A 1 7.71 -15.40 8.55
C MET A 1 7.25 -16.10 7.30
N SER A 2 6.02 -16.48 7.23
CA SER A 2 5.52 -17.24 6.09
C SER A 2 4.63 -16.35 5.20
N GLN A 3 4.38 -16.81 4.00
CA GLN A 3 3.49 -16.16 3.06
C GLN A 3 2.06 -16.06 3.59
N ASP A 4 1.73 -16.92 4.54
CA ASP A 4 0.39 -16.96 5.14
C ASP A 4 0.05 -15.70 5.94
N ASP A 5 1.05 -14.91 6.31
CA ASP A 5 0.85 -13.67 7.05
C ASP A 5 0.36 -12.54 6.15
N VAL A 6 0.58 -12.64 4.85
CA VAL A 6 0.10 -11.64 3.89
C VAL A 6 -1.36 -11.95 3.54
N ASP A 7 -2.26 -11.01 3.84
CA ASP A 7 -3.68 -11.20 3.58
C ASP A 7 -3.98 -11.17 2.09
N PHE A 8 -3.40 -10.21 1.39
CA PHE A 8 -3.52 -10.11 -0.06
C PHE A 8 -2.48 -9.13 -0.61
N ALA A 9 -2.21 -9.26 -1.89
CA ALA A 9 -1.42 -8.30 -2.65
C ALA A 9 -2.17 -8.03 -3.95
N VAL A 10 -2.34 -6.77 -4.30
CA VAL A 10 -3.16 -6.35 -5.42
C VAL A 10 -2.42 -5.27 -6.22
N VAL A 11 -2.55 -5.31 -7.53
CA VAL A 11 -2.08 -4.25 -8.42
C VAL A 11 -3.30 -3.55 -9.03
N ALA A 12 -3.27 -2.23 -9.04
CA ALA A 12 -4.29 -1.42 -9.69
C ALA A 12 -3.60 -0.47 -10.66
N TYR A 13 -4.14 -0.36 -11.86
CA TYR A 13 -3.58 0.54 -12.87
C TYR A 13 -4.70 1.08 -13.74
N ARG A 14 -4.42 2.22 -14.35
CA ARG A 14 -5.41 2.91 -15.16
C ARG A 14 -4.97 2.85 -16.62
N GLU A 15 -5.85 2.33 -17.44
CA GLU A 15 -5.60 2.19 -18.87
C GLU A 15 -6.79 2.74 -19.63
N GLU A 16 -6.54 3.69 -20.51
CA GLU A 16 -7.57 4.35 -21.32
C GLU A 16 -8.72 4.94 -20.48
N GLY A 17 -8.38 5.44 -19.29
CA GLY A 17 -9.35 6.05 -18.39
C GLY A 17 -10.13 5.08 -17.52
N GLU A 18 -9.86 3.79 -17.64
CA GLU A 18 -10.54 2.77 -16.84
C GLU A 18 -9.57 2.08 -15.89
N TRP A 19 -10.02 1.85 -14.67
CA TRP A 19 -9.22 1.14 -13.67
C TRP A 19 -9.27 -0.36 -13.90
N GLN A 20 -8.10 -0.98 -13.85
CA GLN A 20 -7.96 -2.43 -13.89
C GLN A 20 -7.30 -2.87 -12.59
N VAL A 21 -7.77 -3.95 -12.01
CA VAL A 21 -7.27 -4.46 -10.73
C VAL A 21 -7.03 -5.96 -10.89
N SER A 22 -5.86 -6.42 -10.42
CA SER A 22 -5.52 -7.84 -10.45
C SER A 22 -4.85 -8.24 -9.16
N SER A 23 -4.98 -9.51 -8.79
CA SER A 23 -4.29 -10.02 -7.61
C SER A 23 -2.85 -10.40 -7.98
N LEU A 24 -1.96 -10.24 -7.01
CA LEU A 24 -0.56 -10.63 -7.11
C LEU A 24 -0.31 -11.82 -6.18
N PRO A 25 0.76 -12.61 -6.42
CA PRO A 25 1.14 -13.64 -5.48
C PRO A 25 1.39 -13.06 -4.09
N ALA A 26 0.92 -13.74 -3.05
CA ALA A 26 1.09 -13.24 -1.68
C ALA A 26 2.57 -13.08 -1.29
N GLU A 27 3.46 -13.86 -1.89
CA GLU A 27 4.88 -13.80 -1.60
C GLU A 27 5.52 -12.43 -1.88
N VAL A 28 4.93 -11.61 -2.76
CA VAL A 28 5.45 -10.25 -3.01
C VAL A 28 5.29 -9.37 -1.77
N GLY A 29 4.39 -9.70 -0.86
CA GLY A 29 4.20 -8.98 0.39
C GLY A 29 5.25 -9.26 1.45
N ASN A 30 6.23 -10.12 1.17
CA ASN A 30 7.32 -10.41 2.11
C ASN A 30 8.54 -9.55 1.88
N ASP A 31 8.64 -8.87 0.74
CA ASP A 31 9.84 -8.11 0.38
C ASP A 31 9.44 -6.93 -0.50
N ILE A 32 9.85 -5.73 -0.12
CA ILE A 32 9.49 -4.52 -0.86
C ILE A 32 10.07 -4.54 -2.29
N ASP A 33 11.27 -5.09 -2.47
CA ASP A 33 11.87 -5.16 -3.79
C ASP A 33 11.09 -6.09 -4.72
N GLU A 34 10.61 -7.21 -4.20
CA GLU A 34 9.76 -8.11 -4.96
C GLU A 34 8.43 -7.47 -5.32
N PHE A 35 7.86 -6.74 -4.36
CA PHE A 35 6.60 -6.04 -4.57
C PHE A 35 6.74 -4.99 -5.68
N LEU A 36 7.77 -4.16 -5.60
CA LEU A 36 8.01 -3.12 -6.61
C LEU A 36 8.30 -3.74 -7.98
N SER A 37 9.06 -4.84 -8.01
CA SER A 37 9.35 -5.54 -9.27
C SER A 37 8.09 -6.11 -9.90
N ALA A 38 7.14 -6.55 -9.08
CA ALA A 38 5.87 -7.08 -9.56
C ALA A 38 4.99 -6.01 -10.19
N LEU A 39 5.18 -4.75 -9.80
CA LEU A 39 4.39 -3.63 -10.32
C LEU A 39 4.93 -3.10 -11.65
N ARG A 40 6.22 -3.25 -11.92
CA ARG A 40 6.86 -2.63 -13.09
C ARG A 40 6.35 -3.09 -14.44
N PRO A 41 5.98 -4.39 -14.64
CA PRO A 41 5.52 -4.84 -15.97
C PRO A 41 4.13 -4.35 -16.36
N TRP A 42 3.35 -3.84 -15.44
CA TRP A 42 1.96 -3.46 -15.71
C TRP A 42 1.90 -2.12 -16.43
N PRO A 43 1.12 -2.02 -17.51
CA PRO A 43 0.99 -0.75 -18.22
C PRO A 43 0.14 0.23 -17.43
N SER A 44 0.46 1.52 -17.54
CA SER A 44 -0.37 2.53 -16.89
C SER A 44 -0.05 3.92 -17.43
N ASP A 45 -1.08 4.72 -17.58
CA ASP A 45 -0.97 6.12 -18.00
C ASP A 45 -0.52 7.02 -16.85
N SER A 46 -0.88 6.68 -15.62
CA SER A 46 -0.61 7.53 -14.45
C SER A 46 0.16 6.82 -13.33
N GLY A 47 0.81 5.71 -13.66
CA GLY A 47 1.55 4.93 -12.68
C GLY A 47 0.75 3.74 -12.17
N VAL A 48 1.47 2.73 -11.70
CA VAL A 48 0.89 1.49 -11.19
C VAL A 48 0.84 1.58 -9.67
N LEU A 49 -0.31 1.27 -9.09
CA LEU A 49 -0.50 1.29 -7.64
C LEU A 49 -0.54 -0.14 -7.12
N GLY A 50 0.27 -0.42 -6.11
CA GLY A 50 0.25 -1.70 -5.43
C GLY A 50 -0.31 -1.57 -4.03
N LEU A 51 -1.08 -2.57 -3.58
CA LEU A 51 -1.72 -2.59 -2.28
C LEU A 51 -1.44 -3.94 -1.62
N VAL A 52 -0.86 -3.93 -0.44
CA VAL A 52 -0.58 -5.14 0.34
C VAL A 52 -1.11 -4.96 1.75
N SER A 53 -1.86 -5.94 2.23
CA SER A 53 -2.30 -6.00 3.62
C SER A 53 -1.62 -7.18 4.30
N VAL A 54 -1.07 -6.97 5.48
CA VAL A 54 -0.30 -7.98 6.19
C VAL A 54 -0.89 -8.21 7.58
N ASP A 55 -1.28 -9.44 7.84
CA ASP A 55 -1.75 -9.93 9.15
C ASP A 55 -2.82 -9.05 9.80
N GLU A 56 -3.65 -8.42 8.98
CA GLU A 56 -4.68 -7.48 9.44
C GLU A 56 -4.12 -6.41 10.38
N ASP A 57 -2.81 -6.17 10.34
CA ASP A 57 -2.10 -5.27 11.24
C ASP A 57 -1.70 -3.97 10.55
N PHE A 58 -1.24 -4.04 9.30
CA PHE A 58 -0.85 -2.85 8.55
C PHE A 58 -0.97 -3.09 7.06
N PHE A 59 -0.85 -2.00 6.28
CA PHE A 59 -0.81 -2.12 4.83
C PHE A 59 0.35 -1.31 4.26
N VAL A 60 0.72 -1.65 3.03
CA VAL A 60 1.73 -0.91 2.27
C VAL A 60 1.10 -0.51 0.95
N LEU A 61 1.24 0.76 0.60
CA LEU A 61 0.93 1.25 -0.74
C LEU A 61 2.24 1.55 -1.44
N ALA A 62 2.32 1.18 -2.71
CA ALA A 62 3.46 1.53 -3.54
C ALA A 62 2.95 2.04 -4.87
N ARG A 63 3.60 3.06 -5.41
CA ARG A 63 3.25 3.60 -6.71
C ARG A 63 4.50 3.71 -7.56
N VAL A 64 4.48 3.05 -8.70
CA VAL A 64 5.59 3.03 -9.64
C VAL A 64 5.17 3.81 -10.90
N GLN A 65 5.88 4.87 -11.20
CA GLN A 65 5.61 5.71 -12.36
C GLN A 65 6.92 5.97 -13.07
N GLY A 66 7.21 5.15 -14.09
CA GLY A 66 8.50 5.17 -14.74
C GLY A 66 9.61 4.80 -13.77
N GLU A 67 10.54 5.70 -13.55
CA GLU A 67 11.64 5.49 -12.60
C GLU A 67 11.31 6.02 -11.21
N HIS A 68 10.17 6.70 -11.07
CA HIS A 68 9.75 7.24 -9.78
C HIS A 68 8.98 6.19 -8.99
N VAL A 69 9.39 6.01 -7.74
CA VAL A 69 8.74 5.09 -6.83
C VAL A 69 8.33 5.86 -5.58
N ARG A 70 7.07 5.70 -5.20
CA ARG A 70 6.54 6.24 -3.95
C ARG A 70 6.01 5.10 -3.11
N VAL A 71 6.20 5.16 -1.81
CA VAL A 71 5.71 4.13 -0.90
C VAL A 71 5.08 4.78 0.32
N LEU A 72 4.10 4.09 0.89
CA LEU A 72 3.45 4.50 2.14
C LEU A 72 3.22 3.27 3.00
N LEU A 73 3.69 3.33 4.23
CA LEU A 73 3.47 2.32 5.24
C LEU A 73 2.46 2.87 6.24
N SER A 74 1.38 2.14 6.50
CA SER A 74 0.32 2.64 7.36
C SER A 74 0.72 2.71 8.83
N ASP A 75 1.67 1.89 9.26
CA ASP A 75 2.11 1.83 10.64
C ASP A 75 3.61 1.57 10.71
N ALA A 76 4.37 2.61 11.03
CA ALA A 76 5.83 2.53 11.11
C ALA A 76 6.30 1.59 12.23
N THR A 77 5.48 1.28 13.22
CA THR A 77 5.86 0.37 14.29
C THR A 77 6.04 -1.06 13.78
N ALA A 78 5.52 -1.38 12.58
CA ALA A 78 5.69 -2.69 11.96
C ALA A 78 7.11 -2.94 11.46
N VAL A 79 7.95 -1.90 11.37
CA VAL A 79 9.31 -1.99 10.81
C VAL A 79 10.14 -3.07 11.49
N ASP A 80 10.01 -3.21 12.81
CA ASP A 80 10.80 -4.18 13.57
C ASP A 80 10.27 -5.61 13.45
N GLU A 81 9.07 -5.78 12.98
CA GLU A 81 8.39 -7.09 12.98
C GLU A 81 8.26 -7.73 11.60
N TRP A 82 8.24 -6.92 10.54
CA TRP A 82 7.91 -7.42 9.22
C TRP A 82 8.94 -6.99 8.17
N PRO A 83 9.44 -7.95 7.34
CA PRO A 83 10.46 -7.63 6.34
C PRO A 83 10.06 -6.56 5.33
N ILE A 84 8.79 -6.58 4.86
CA ILE A 84 8.35 -5.57 3.90
C ILE A 84 8.32 -4.18 4.53
N ALA A 85 7.92 -4.08 5.80
CA ALA A 85 7.92 -2.80 6.49
C ALA A 85 9.34 -2.28 6.72
N SER A 86 10.25 -3.17 7.09
CA SER A 86 11.66 -2.84 7.22
C SER A 86 12.25 -2.31 5.90
N GLY A 87 11.90 -2.96 4.79
CA GLY A 87 12.34 -2.53 3.46
C GLY A 87 11.79 -1.16 3.08
N VAL A 88 10.54 -0.87 3.44
CA VAL A 88 9.96 0.44 3.19
C VAL A 88 10.71 1.52 3.97
N ALA A 89 11.02 1.25 5.23
CA ALA A 89 11.77 2.19 6.06
C ALA A 89 13.16 2.47 5.48
N ASP A 90 13.83 1.44 4.97
CA ASP A 90 15.11 1.61 4.31
C ASP A 90 15.02 2.50 3.07
N LEU A 91 13.96 2.32 2.27
CA LEU A 91 13.74 3.13 1.08
C LEU A 91 13.48 4.60 1.42
N LEU A 92 12.77 4.84 2.52
CA LEU A 92 12.40 6.18 2.94
C LEU A 92 13.46 6.85 3.81
N ASP A 93 14.46 6.09 4.23
CA ASP A 93 15.49 6.56 5.15
C ASP A 93 14.87 7.08 6.45
N VAL A 94 13.91 6.33 6.98
CA VAL A 94 13.18 6.67 8.21
C VAL A 94 13.90 6.05 9.40
N PRO A 95 14.13 6.78 10.49
CA PRO A 95 14.73 6.19 11.70
C PRO A 95 13.79 5.16 12.32
N ASP A 96 14.36 4.22 13.07
CA ASP A 96 13.58 3.22 13.78
C ASP A 96 12.61 3.90 14.74
N PRO A 97 11.36 3.40 14.84
CA PRO A 97 10.41 3.97 15.78
C PRO A 97 10.82 3.65 17.22
N ASP A 98 10.54 4.58 18.13
CA ASP A 98 10.72 4.33 19.55
C ASP A 98 9.61 3.42 20.05
N ASP A 99 9.90 2.61 21.06
CA ASP A 99 8.93 1.68 21.64
C ASP A 99 7.68 2.37 22.17
N GLU A 100 7.78 3.65 22.47
CA GLU A 100 6.68 4.42 23.04
C GLU A 100 5.85 5.15 21.99
N ASP A 101 6.24 5.07 20.73
CA ASP A 101 5.53 5.77 19.68
C ASP A 101 4.18 5.11 19.40
N ASP A 102 3.17 5.97 19.23
CA ASP A 102 1.88 5.52 18.74
C ASP A 102 2.01 5.11 17.27
N PRO A 103 1.13 4.21 16.78
CA PRO A 103 1.13 3.88 15.37
C PRO A 103 1.01 5.14 14.51
N GLN A 104 1.95 5.31 13.58
CA GLN A 104 2.00 6.45 12.68
C GLN A 104 2.38 5.99 11.29
N PRO A 105 1.83 6.62 10.27
CA PRO A 105 2.23 6.29 8.91
C PRO A 105 3.64 6.78 8.61
N ALA A 106 4.32 6.11 7.69
CA ALA A 106 5.62 6.53 7.18
C ALA A 106 5.54 6.52 5.66
N GLY A 107 6.05 7.57 5.05
CA GLY A 107 6.10 7.67 3.60
C GLY A 107 5.32 8.84 3.05
N ASP A 108 4.90 8.72 1.79
CA ASP A 108 4.30 9.80 1.04
C ASP A 108 2.78 9.78 1.15
N LEU A 109 2.22 10.65 1.99
CA LEU A 109 0.78 10.76 2.12
C LEU A 109 0.11 11.34 0.86
N GLU A 110 0.87 11.96 -0.03
CA GLU A 110 0.36 12.48 -1.30
C GLU A 110 0.39 11.44 -2.42
N ILE A 111 0.72 10.19 -2.08
CA ILE A 111 0.91 9.11 -3.04
C ILE A 111 -0.26 8.93 -4.02
N VAL A 112 -1.48 9.24 -3.59
CA VAL A 112 -2.68 9.14 -4.43
C VAL A 112 -3.44 10.46 -4.54
N SER A 113 -2.81 11.59 -4.21
CA SER A 113 -3.49 12.89 -4.20
C SER A 113 -4.02 13.27 -5.59
N ASP A 114 -3.27 12.95 -6.63
CA ASP A 114 -3.69 13.23 -8.01
C ASP A 114 -4.77 12.27 -8.52
N LEU A 115 -5.03 11.21 -7.79
CA LEU A 115 -6.01 10.20 -8.17
C LEU A 115 -7.36 10.39 -7.48
N GLY A 116 -7.44 11.25 -6.48
CA GLY A 116 -8.71 11.57 -5.85
C GLY A 116 -8.74 11.58 -4.32
N MET A 117 -7.62 11.30 -3.68
CA MET A 117 -7.57 11.30 -2.22
C MET A 117 -6.39 12.13 -1.73
N SER A 118 -6.68 13.30 -1.16
CA SER A 118 -5.65 14.22 -0.69
C SER A 118 -4.85 13.65 0.48
N ALA A 119 -3.68 14.24 0.75
CA ALA A 119 -2.86 13.84 1.88
C ALA A 119 -3.61 13.97 3.20
N MET A 120 -4.41 15.03 3.35
CA MET A 120 -5.20 15.24 4.56
C MET A 120 -6.24 14.14 4.75
N ASP A 121 -6.95 13.79 3.68
CA ASP A 121 -7.95 12.72 3.73
C ASP A 121 -7.32 11.38 4.09
N LEU A 122 -6.17 11.11 3.52
CA LEU A 122 -5.45 9.87 3.79
C LEU A 122 -4.95 9.83 5.24
N ALA A 123 -4.44 10.94 5.74
CA ALA A 123 -3.98 11.03 7.13
C ALA A 123 -5.12 10.79 8.12
N VAL A 124 -6.30 11.34 7.84
CA VAL A 124 -7.48 11.13 8.68
C VAL A 124 -7.89 9.66 8.67
N LEU A 125 -7.85 9.03 7.50
CA LEU A 125 -8.19 7.60 7.39
C LEU A 125 -7.22 6.75 8.21
N LEU A 126 -5.93 7.04 8.12
CA LEU A 126 -4.91 6.26 8.82
C LEU A 126 -4.95 6.46 10.33
N ASP A 127 -5.52 7.57 10.78
CA ASP A 127 -5.64 7.87 12.21
C ASP A 127 -6.86 7.17 12.85
N ASP A 128 -7.70 6.52 12.06
CA ASP A 128 -8.88 5.83 12.55
C ASP A 128 -8.51 4.45 13.09
N GLY A 129 -8.37 4.35 14.41
CA GLY A 129 -7.95 3.12 15.06
C GLY A 129 -8.98 1.99 15.05
N GLU A 130 -10.18 2.22 14.54
CA GLU A 130 -11.22 1.21 14.48
C GLU A 130 -11.25 0.45 13.15
N LEU A 131 -10.51 0.91 12.16
CA LEU A 131 -10.49 0.28 10.85
C LEU A 131 -9.31 -0.70 10.73
N TYR A 132 -9.58 -1.82 10.10
CA TYR A 132 -8.53 -2.77 9.71
C TYR A 132 -7.89 -2.33 8.38
N PRO A 133 -6.68 -2.82 8.06
CA PRO A 133 -6.01 -2.43 6.81
C PRO A 133 -6.84 -2.66 5.55
N ASP A 134 -7.54 -3.79 5.46
CA ASP A 134 -8.38 -4.08 4.29
C ASP A 134 -9.52 -3.08 4.16
N GLU A 135 -10.09 -2.63 5.27
CA GLU A 135 -11.14 -1.61 5.26
C GLU A 135 -10.58 -0.26 4.81
N MET A 136 -9.40 0.10 5.27
CA MET A 136 -8.73 1.33 4.85
C MET A 136 -8.41 1.30 3.36
N LEU A 137 -7.90 0.17 2.87
CA LEU A 137 -7.59 0.01 1.45
C LEU A 137 -8.83 0.07 0.59
N SER A 138 -9.95 -0.52 1.05
CA SER A 138 -11.23 -0.43 0.34
C SER A 138 -11.70 1.02 0.24
N ASP A 139 -11.54 1.79 1.30
CA ASP A 139 -11.92 3.20 1.30
C ASP A 139 -11.08 4.00 0.30
N ILE A 140 -9.77 3.75 0.28
CA ILE A 140 -8.86 4.37 -0.66
C ILE A 140 -9.28 4.02 -2.09
N ALA A 141 -9.53 2.74 -2.33
CA ALA A 141 -9.93 2.26 -3.65
C ALA A 141 -11.23 2.92 -4.13
N ARG A 142 -12.21 3.05 -3.25
CA ARG A 142 -13.47 3.70 -3.60
C ARG A 142 -13.29 5.18 -3.95
N ARG A 143 -12.46 5.87 -3.21
CA ARG A 143 -12.20 7.29 -3.47
C ARG A 143 -11.47 7.53 -4.79
N ILE A 144 -10.57 6.63 -5.13
CA ILE A 144 -9.79 6.71 -6.35
C ILE A 144 -10.63 6.28 -7.56
N GLY A 145 -11.51 5.27 -7.38
CA GLY A 145 -12.43 4.85 -8.42
C GLY A 145 -12.40 3.38 -8.80
N PHE A 146 -11.72 2.53 -8.02
CA PHE A 146 -11.70 1.09 -8.31
C PHE A 146 -12.20 0.24 -7.14
N GLY A 147 -13.02 0.82 -6.27
CA GLY A 147 -13.49 0.12 -5.07
C GLY A 147 -14.23 -1.17 -5.35
N ASP A 148 -15.11 -1.17 -6.35
CA ASP A 148 -15.90 -2.37 -6.68
C ASP A 148 -14.99 -3.51 -7.15
N GLN A 149 -14.04 -3.21 -8.03
CA GLN A 149 -13.09 -4.20 -8.53
C GLN A 149 -12.21 -4.74 -7.41
N PHE A 150 -11.76 -3.85 -6.53
CA PHE A 150 -10.91 -4.22 -5.41
C PHE A 150 -11.65 -5.15 -4.44
N GLU A 151 -12.87 -4.79 -4.07
CA GLU A 151 -13.65 -5.60 -3.14
C GLU A 151 -13.95 -6.99 -3.68
N GLN A 152 -14.16 -7.12 -4.98
CA GLN A 152 -14.37 -8.41 -5.61
C GLN A 152 -13.13 -9.30 -5.54
N LEU A 153 -11.95 -8.71 -5.64
CA LEU A 153 -10.70 -9.46 -5.60
C LEU A 153 -10.36 -9.99 -4.21
N ILE A 154 -10.67 -9.24 -3.17
CA ILE A 154 -10.27 -9.60 -1.81
C ILE A 154 -11.32 -10.43 -1.05
N ARG A 155 -12.42 -10.70 -1.67
CA ARG A 155 -13.45 -11.55 -1.06
C ARG A 155 -13.11 -13.03 -1.11
#